data_edcc9d35de66847b1ce373036fdefaf8
#
_entry.id   edcc9d35de66847b1ce373036fdefaf8
#
_cell.length_a   1.000
_cell.length_b   1.000
_cell.length_c   1.000
_cell.angle_alpha   90.00
_cell.angle_beta   90.00
_cell.angle_gamma   90.00
#
_symmetry.space_group_name_H-M   'P 1'
#
loop_
_entity.id
_entity.type
_entity.pdbx_description
1 polymer ?
#
loop_
_entity_poly.entity_id
_entity_poly.type
_entity_poly.pdbx_seq_one_letter_code
_entity_poly.pdbx_strand_id
1 'polypeptide(L)'
;VTKTSITTPRRPRIGLSTYRDHVSWGPWAHEAAALPTTYVDCVAASGGLPLLLPPSGDAVLGRQAYAGQEASLAAEAVALLDGLVLTGGADVDPALYDEPADAETGGPQPLRDKWELALLAAALDRDIPVLAVCRGAQLMNVAYGGSLIQHLPARQGAEDHRGGSGVYRKMPVTLDPAALPGTVLGPSSTVSCYHHQAIARLGKGLTVTGRAQDGTIEALVDEGRAFAVGVQWHPERDHELRLFTAFVQAAGHVGEVGEADRNEKATARPSEKVIAHP
;
A
#
# COMPACT_ATOMS: atom_id res chain seq x y z
N VAL A 1 -38.93 -22.30 17.78
CA VAL A 1 -38.09 -22.19 16.57
C VAL A 1 -37.07 -21.08 16.81
N THR A 2 -35.87 -21.51 17.26
CA THR A 2 -34.75 -20.57 17.52
C THR A 2 -34.24 -20.11 16.15
N LYS A 3 -34.46 -18.83 15.81
CA LYS A 3 -33.81 -18.20 14.65
C LYS A 3 -32.32 -18.11 14.93
N THR A 4 -31.55 -19.03 14.39
CA THR A 4 -30.10 -18.88 14.29
C THR A 4 -29.83 -17.72 13.33
N SER A 5 -29.46 -16.56 13.87
CA SER A 5 -29.00 -15.43 13.06
C SER A 5 -27.67 -15.83 12.41
N ILE A 6 -27.69 -16.14 11.14
CA ILE A 6 -26.48 -16.31 10.33
C ILE A 6 -25.92 -14.90 10.10
N THR A 7 -24.99 -14.47 10.96
CA THR A 7 -24.21 -13.26 10.71
C THR A 7 -23.23 -13.59 9.60
N THR A 8 -23.42 -13.03 8.41
CA THR A 8 -22.42 -13.08 7.35
C THR A 8 -21.13 -12.42 7.87
N PRO A 9 -19.97 -13.08 7.79
CA PRO A 9 -18.71 -12.48 8.21
C PRO A 9 -18.50 -11.13 7.50
N ARG A 10 -18.07 -10.12 8.26
CA ARG A 10 -17.78 -8.80 7.72
C ARG A 10 -16.58 -8.89 6.76
N ARG A 11 -16.69 -8.26 5.59
CA ARG A 11 -15.54 -8.16 4.68
C ARG A 11 -14.45 -7.28 5.28
N PRO A 12 -13.15 -7.67 5.20
CA PRO A 12 -12.04 -6.82 5.58
C PRO A 12 -12.06 -5.49 4.80
N ARG A 13 -11.93 -4.38 5.52
CA ARG A 13 -11.87 -3.03 4.95
C ARG A 13 -10.43 -2.73 4.56
N ILE A 14 -10.19 -2.62 3.27
CA ILE A 14 -8.88 -2.44 2.68
C ILE A 14 -8.74 -1.00 2.17
N GLY A 15 -7.86 -0.23 2.80
CA GLY A 15 -7.48 1.09 2.34
C GLY A 15 -6.58 1.01 1.12
N LEU A 16 -6.90 1.76 0.07
CA LEU A 16 -6.10 1.92 -1.15
C LEU A 16 -5.63 3.37 -1.24
N SER A 17 -4.33 3.62 -1.16
CA SER A 17 -3.82 4.97 -1.45
C SER A 17 -4.11 5.36 -2.89
N THR A 18 -4.38 6.64 -3.17
CA THR A 18 -4.76 7.10 -4.51
C THR A 18 -3.85 8.20 -5.00
N TYR A 19 -3.91 8.46 -6.30
CA TYR A 19 -3.37 9.66 -6.92
C TYR A 19 -4.25 10.87 -6.60
N ARG A 20 -3.64 12.04 -6.60
CA ARG A 20 -4.31 13.31 -6.76
C ARG A 20 -3.72 13.95 -8.01
N ASP A 21 -4.45 13.92 -9.10
CA ASP A 21 -3.93 14.27 -10.40
C ASP A 21 -5.01 14.89 -11.29
N HIS A 22 -4.58 15.53 -12.39
CA HIS A 22 -5.49 16.03 -13.40
C HIS A 22 -6.10 14.88 -14.20
N VAL A 23 -7.40 14.73 -14.10
CA VAL A 23 -8.17 13.68 -14.77
C VAL A 23 -9.21 14.31 -15.69
N SER A 24 -9.37 13.74 -16.89
CA SER A 24 -10.39 14.14 -17.85
C SER A 24 -11.48 13.08 -17.96
N TRP A 25 -12.75 13.51 -17.83
CA TRP A 25 -13.91 12.66 -18.07
C TRP A 25 -15.07 13.48 -18.64
N GLY A 26 -15.67 13.02 -19.73
CA GLY A 26 -16.69 13.79 -20.45
C GLY A 26 -16.17 15.19 -20.83
N PRO A 27 -16.91 16.28 -20.50
CA PRO A 27 -16.48 17.66 -20.78
C PRO A 27 -15.55 18.24 -19.69
N TRP A 28 -15.22 17.49 -18.65
CA TRP A 28 -14.52 17.97 -17.45
C TRP A 28 -13.04 17.57 -17.47
N ALA A 29 -12.18 18.51 -17.06
CA ALA A 29 -10.76 18.27 -16.78
C ALA A 29 -10.39 18.99 -15.47
N HIS A 30 -10.22 18.24 -14.39
CA HIS A 30 -9.99 18.76 -13.05
C HIS A 30 -8.99 17.91 -12.29
N GLU A 31 -8.41 18.50 -11.24
CA GLU A 31 -7.73 17.72 -10.22
C GLU A 31 -8.75 16.79 -9.53
N ALA A 32 -8.43 15.50 -9.44
CA ALA A 32 -9.30 14.50 -8.86
C ALA A 32 -8.50 13.42 -8.12
N ALA A 33 -9.16 12.76 -7.17
CA ALA A 33 -8.66 11.51 -6.63
C ALA A 33 -8.88 10.41 -7.68
N ALA A 34 -7.81 9.76 -8.12
CA ALA A 34 -7.84 8.75 -9.16
C ALA A 34 -7.05 7.50 -8.75
N LEU A 35 -7.51 6.34 -9.19
CA LEU A 35 -6.82 5.07 -9.05
C LEU A 35 -7.23 4.15 -10.19
N PRO A 36 -6.31 3.38 -10.83
CA PRO A 36 -6.68 2.31 -11.74
C PRO A 36 -7.63 1.32 -11.07
N THR A 37 -8.75 1.02 -11.71
CA THR A 37 -9.79 0.11 -11.16
C THR A 37 -9.24 -1.28 -10.88
N THR A 38 -8.15 -1.71 -11.54
CA THR A 38 -7.50 -3.01 -11.31
C THR A 38 -7.15 -3.26 -9.84
N TYR A 39 -6.74 -2.23 -9.07
CA TYR A 39 -6.53 -2.36 -7.62
C TYR A 39 -7.83 -2.66 -6.87
N VAL A 40 -8.89 -1.90 -7.20
CA VAL A 40 -10.23 -2.05 -6.62
C VAL A 40 -10.76 -3.45 -6.93
N ASP A 41 -10.63 -3.88 -8.18
CA ASP A 41 -11.13 -5.17 -8.68
C ASP A 41 -10.40 -6.35 -8.00
N CYS A 42 -9.06 -6.26 -7.86
CA CYS A 42 -8.28 -7.30 -7.19
C CYS A 42 -8.65 -7.44 -5.71
N VAL A 43 -8.81 -6.33 -4.99
CA VAL A 43 -9.24 -6.36 -3.57
C VAL A 43 -10.65 -6.93 -3.45
N ALA A 44 -11.59 -6.49 -4.30
CA ALA A 44 -12.96 -6.97 -4.26
C ALA A 44 -13.08 -8.46 -4.63
N ALA A 45 -12.37 -8.91 -5.67
CA ALA A 45 -12.31 -10.31 -6.09
C ALA A 45 -11.68 -11.24 -5.02
N SER A 46 -10.78 -10.69 -4.19
CA SER A 46 -10.16 -11.40 -3.06
C SER A 46 -11.03 -11.37 -1.78
N GLY A 47 -12.23 -10.79 -1.83
CA GLY A 47 -13.18 -10.77 -0.72
C GLY A 47 -13.08 -9.55 0.21
N GLY A 48 -12.20 -8.59 -0.07
CA GLY A 48 -12.08 -7.34 0.67
C GLY A 48 -13.14 -6.30 0.27
N LEU A 49 -13.29 -5.27 1.11
CA LEU A 49 -14.04 -4.05 0.82
C LEU A 49 -13.06 -2.92 0.53
N PRO A 50 -12.86 -2.50 -0.74
CA PRO A 50 -11.92 -1.46 -1.08
C PRO A 50 -12.42 -0.07 -0.65
N LEU A 51 -11.55 0.70 0.01
CA LEU A 51 -11.79 2.08 0.46
C LEU A 51 -10.68 2.97 -0.10
N LEU A 52 -11.03 4.02 -0.84
CA LEU A 52 -10.04 4.93 -1.42
C LEU A 52 -9.58 5.96 -0.39
N LEU A 53 -8.27 6.17 -0.31
CA LEU A 53 -7.62 7.08 0.64
C LEU A 53 -6.86 8.18 -0.13
N PRO A 54 -7.55 9.23 -0.60
CA PRO A 54 -6.89 10.31 -1.32
C PRO A 54 -6.04 11.17 -0.39
N PRO A 55 -4.87 11.67 -0.86
CA PRO A 55 -4.12 12.67 -0.13
C PRO A 55 -4.96 13.95 -0.01
N SER A 56 -5.09 14.48 1.21
CA SER A 56 -5.77 15.75 1.44
C SER A 56 -4.89 16.90 0.93
N GLY A 57 -5.48 17.84 0.20
CA GLY A 57 -4.76 19.00 -0.33
C GLY A 57 -4.55 20.10 0.73
N ASP A 58 -3.42 20.78 0.65
CA ASP A 58 -3.04 21.87 1.56
C ASP A 58 -3.96 23.10 1.46
N ALA A 59 -4.78 23.19 0.42
CA ALA A 59 -5.60 24.38 0.19
C ALA A 59 -6.97 24.04 -0.36
N VAL A 60 -7.91 23.67 0.49
CA VAL A 60 -9.33 23.80 0.15
C VAL A 60 -9.79 25.19 0.57
N LEU A 61 -10.17 26.03 -0.40
CA LEU A 61 -10.73 27.36 -0.17
C LEU A 61 -9.81 28.34 0.60
N GLY A 62 -8.48 28.28 0.34
CA GLY A 62 -7.51 29.18 1.00
C GLY A 62 -7.31 28.88 2.49
N ARG A 63 -7.77 27.76 3.00
CA ARG A 63 -7.52 27.28 4.36
C ARG A 63 -6.50 26.14 4.31
N GLN A 64 -5.41 26.26 5.01
CA GLN A 64 -4.52 25.16 5.36
C GLN A 64 -5.20 24.27 6.42
N ALA A 65 -6.35 23.68 6.07
CA ALA A 65 -7.20 23.02 7.04
C ALA A 65 -6.53 21.80 7.69
N TYR A 66 -5.54 21.22 7.02
CA TYR A 66 -4.92 19.95 7.44
C TYR A 66 -3.38 19.97 7.40
N ALA A 67 -2.74 21.11 7.08
CA ALA A 67 -1.29 21.19 7.09
C ALA A 67 -0.72 20.84 8.48
N GLY A 68 0.20 19.86 8.52
CA GLY A 68 0.80 19.37 9.76
C GLY A 68 -0.07 18.41 10.57
N GLN A 69 -1.23 17.98 10.04
CA GLN A 69 -2.14 17.00 10.68
C GLN A 69 -2.14 15.63 10.00
N GLU A 70 -1.27 15.42 9.02
CA GLU A 70 -1.25 14.20 8.19
C GLU A 70 -1.17 12.93 9.06
N ALA A 71 -0.34 12.96 10.12
CA ALA A 71 -0.19 11.82 11.02
C ALA A 71 -1.48 11.52 11.80
N SER A 72 -2.19 12.55 12.29
CA SER A 72 -3.47 12.38 13.01
C SER A 72 -4.56 11.86 12.08
N LEU A 73 -4.69 12.45 10.90
CA LEU A 73 -5.68 12.03 9.91
C LEU A 73 -5.41 10.61 9.40
N ALA A 74 -4.14 10.26 9.18
CA ALA A 74 -3.75 8.91 8.79
C ALA A 74 -4.09 7.90 9.90
N ALA A 75 -3.82 8.23 11.16
CA ALA A 75 -4.18 7.38 12.29
C ALA A 75 -5.70 7.17 12.40
N GLU A 76 -6.49 8.23 12.20
CA GLU A 76 -7.96 8.14 12.18
C GLU A 76 -8.46 7.29 11.01
N ALA A 77 -7.92 7.49 9.80
CA ALA A 77 -8.26 6.70 8.63
C ALA A 77 -7.91 5.23 8.82
N VAL A 78 -6.68 4.93 9.26
CA VAL A 78 -6.19 3.56 9.48
C VAL A 78 -6.95 2.86 10.62
N ALA A 79 -7.48 3.61 11.61
CA ALA A 79 -8.34 3.03 12.65
C ALA A 79 -9.63 2.39 12.10
N LEU A 80 -10.05 2.76 10.91
CA LEU A 80 -11.23 2.20 10.23
C LEU A 80 -10.90 0.99 9.35
N LEU A 81 -9.60 0.69 9.14
CA LEU A 81 -9.14 -0.32 8.20
C LEU A 81 -8.76 -1.63 8.90
N ASP A 82 -8.73 -2.68 8.10
CA ASP A 82 -8.24 -4.00 8.47
C ASP A 82 -6.95 -4.35 7.68
N GLY A 83 -6.65 -3.59 6.62
CA GLY A 83 -5.42 -3.69 5.83
C GLY A 83 -5.19 -2.46 4.95
N LEU A 84 -3.95 -2.23 4.52
CA LEU A 84 -3.52 -1.10 3.71
C LEU A 84 -2.79 -1.56 2.44
N VAL A 85 -3.18 -1.03 1.28
CA VAL A 85 -2.41 -1.12 0.04
C VAL A 85 -1.81 0.24 -0.28
N LEU A 86 -0.48 0.32 -0.35
CA LEU A 86 0.23 1.44 -0.96
C LEU A 86 0.39 1.16 -2.45
N THR A 87 -0.19 2.02 -3.28
CA THR A 87 -0.29 1.78 -4.73
C THR A 87 0.92 2.31 -5.51
N GLY A 88 1.08 1.86 -6.76
CA GLY A 88 2.06 2.38 -7.70
C GLY A 88 1.89 3.87 -8.00
N GLY A 89 2.75 4.46 -8.82
CA GLY A 89 2.64 5.87 -9.21
C GLY A 89 3.95 6.54 -9.60
N ALA A 90 3.99 7.87 -9.51
CA ALA A 90 5.15 8.71 -9.80
C ALA A 90 6.33 8.45 -8.84
N ASP A 91 7.49 8.98 -9.19
CA ASP A 91 8.71 8.79 -8.42
C ASP A 91 8.60 9.32 -6.99
N VAL A 92 9.28 8.64 -6.07
CA VAL A 92 9.41 9.08 -4.67
C VAL A 92 10.41 10.23 -4.61
N ASP A 93 10.10 11.27 -3.83
CA ASP A 93 10.98 12.44 -3.67
C ASP A 93 12.36 12.02 -3.12
N PRO A 94 13.46 12.27 -3.85
CA PRO A 94 14.81 11.96 -3.39
C PRO A 94 15.20 12.63 -2.07
N ALA A 95 14.60 13.76 -1.74
CA ALA A 95 14.82 14.42 -0.45
C ALA A 95 14.41 13.54 0.76
N LEU A 96 13.55 12.56 0.57
CA LEU A 96 13.12 11.62 1.63
C LEU A 96 14.20 10.60 2.03
N TYR A 97 15.23 10.43 1.19
CA TYR A 97 16.38 9.56 1.47
C TYR A 97 17.73 10.28 1.33
N ASP A 98 17.70 11.63 1.53
CA ASP A 98 18.86 12.49 1.61
C ASP A 98 19.74 12.49 0.33
N GLU A 99 19.15 12.35 -0.84
CA GLU A 99 19.86 12.38 -2.12
C GLU A 99 19.40 13.58 -2.99
N PRO A 100 20.29 14.15 -3.81
CA PRO A 100 19.90 15.12 -4.83
C PRO A 100 19.08 14.41 -5.91
N ALA A 101 18.14 15.13 -6.53
CA ALA A 101 17.36 14.58 -7.64
C ALA A 101 18.24 14.35 -8.87
N ASP A 102 18.12 13.14 -9.46
CA ASP A 102 18.68 12.81 -10.77
C ASP A 102 17.90 13.54 -11.88
N ALA A 103 18.55 13.78 -13.03
CA ALA A 103 17.91 14.44 -14.17
C ALA A 103 16.73 13.64 -14.74
N GLU A 104 16.75 12.32 -14.58
CA GLU A 104 15.70 11.39 -15.04
C GLU A 104 14.61 11.15 -13.98
N THR A 105 14.77 11.70 -12.76
CA THR A 105 13.72 11.61 -11.75
C THR A 105 12.49 12.40 -12.20
N GLY A 106 11.35 11.72 -12.28
CA GLY A 106 10.06 12.34 -12.59
C GLY A 106 9.63 13.33 -11.51
N GLY A 107 8.64 14.17 -11.80
CA GLY A 107 8.14 15.16 -10.84
C GLY A 107 7.61 14.47 -9.57
N PRO A 108 8.24 14.70 -8.40
CA PRO A 108 7.80 14.11 -7.16
C PRO A 108 6.42 14.65 -6.75
N GLN A 109 5.71 13.89 -5.95
CA GLN A 109 4.39 14.25 -5.41
C GLN A 109 4.47 14.40 -3.88
N PRO A 110 5.06 15.48 -3.33
CA PRO A 110 5.36 15.60 -1.89
C PRO A 110 4.13 15.47 -0.98
N LEU A 111 2.97 15.90 -1.47
CA LEU A 111 1.72 15.74 -0.74
C LEU A 111 1.33 14.27 -0.59
N ARG A 112 1.49 13.50 -1.66
CA ARG A 112 1.22 12.06 -1.68
C ARG A 112 2.27 11.30 -0.87
N ASP A 113 3.54 11.68 -0.98
CA ASP A 113 4.61 11.07 -0.19
C ASP A 113 4.36 11.20 1.30
N LYS A 114 4.06 12.42 1.79
CA LYS A 114 3.74 12.66 3.20
C LYS A 114 2.53 11.88 3.67
N TRP A 115 1.48 11.86 2.87
CA TRP A 115 0.24 11.14 3.18
C TRP A 115 0.47 9.63 3.28
N GLU A 116 1.13 9.03 2.29
CA GLU A 116 1.39 7.59 2.27
C GLU A 116 2.39 7.16 3.34
N LEU A 117 3.40 7.97 3.67
CA LEU A 117 4.29 7.74 4.80
C LEU A 117 3.52 7.75 6.13
N ALA A 118 2.60 8.69 6.31
CA ALA A 118 1.75 8.76 7.50
C ALA A 118 0.79 7.55 7.60
N LEU A 119 0.17 7.13 6.48
CA LEU A 119 -0.66 5.92 6.43
C LEU A 119 0.16 4.67 6.77
N LEU A 120 1.37 4.54 6.21
CA LEU A 120 2.25 3.41 6.48
C LEU A 120 2.64 3.37 7.95
N ALA A 121 3.09 4.48 8.52
CA ALA A 121 3.45 4.56 9.94
C ALA A 121 2.28 4.14 10.84
N ALA A 122 1.08 4.68 10.60
CA ALA A 122 -0.11 4.32 11.37
C ALA A 122 -0.51 2.85 11.19
N ALA A 123 -0.35 2.28 10.00
CA ALA A 123 -0.62 0.86 9.73
C ALA A 123 0.36 -0.06 10.47
N LEU A 124 1.65 0.30 10.46
CA LEU A 124 2.69 -0.42 11.17
C LEU A 124 2.52 -0.33 12.70
N ASP A 125 2.15 0.84 13.24
CA ASP A 125 1.89 1.02 14.67
C ASP A 125 0.69 0.18 15.17
N ARG A 126 -0.27 -0.09 14.28
CA ARG A 126 -1.44 -0.92 14.59
C ARG A 126 -1.27 -2.39 14.18
N ASP A 127 -0.14 -2.73 13.61
CA ASP A 127 0.18 -4.06 13.08
C ASP A 127 -0.90 -4.63 12.13
N ILE A 128 -1.53 -3.76 11.32
CA ILE A 128 -2.43 -4.21 10.26
C ILE A 128 -1.62 -4.59 9.01
N PRO A 129 -2.08 -5.60 8.25
CA PRO A 129 -1.44 -6.03 7.01
C PRO A 129 -1.20 -4.90 6.02
N VAL A 130 0.00 -4.87 5.41
CA VAL A 130 0.40 -3.91 4.39
C VAL A 130 0.86 -4.64 3.13
N LEU A 131 0.28 -4.29 1.99
CA LEU A 131 0.76 -4.66 0.65
C LEU A 131 1.22 -3.38 -0.07
N ALA A 132 2.50 -3.29 -0.40
CA ALA A 132 3.11 -2.15 -1.06
C ALA A 132 3.50 -2.52 -2.50
N VAL A 133 2.95 -1.80 -3.49
CA VAL A 133 3.08 -2.12 -4.92
C VAL A 133 3.89 -1.05 -5.64
N CYS A 134 4.93 -1.45 -6.34
CA CYS A 134 5.82 -0.62 -7.17
C CYS A 134 6.36 0.59 -6.38
N ARG A 135 5.88 1.80 -6.65
CA ARG A 135 6.20 2.98 -5.86
C ARG A 135 5.93 2.77 -4.35
N GLY A 136 4.85 2.06 -4.00
CA GLY A 136 4.55 1.73 -2.60
C GLY A 136 5.68 0.93 -1.93
N ALA A 137 6.27 -0.05 -2.63
CA ALA A 137 7.41 -0.82 -2.13
C ALA A 137 8.67 0.03 -1.97
N GLN A 138 8.89 0.97 -2.88
CA GLN A 138 9.98 1.95 -2.80
C GLN A 138 9.80 2.87 -1.59
N LEU A 139 8.60 3.41 -1.40
CA LEU A 139 8.25 4.27 -0.26
C LEU A 139 8.36 3.51 1.07
N MET A 140 7.93 2.25 1.11
CA MET A 140 8.13 1.36 2.27
C MET A 140 9.63 1.21 2.57
N ASN A 141 10.47 0.94 1.58
CA ASN A 141 11.92 0.86 1.76
C ASN A 141 12.51 2.17 2.34
N VAL A 142 12.09 3.32 1.82
CA VAL A 142 12.52 4.65 2.30
C VAL A 142 12.06 4.90 3.73
N ALA A 143 10.84 4.53 4.09
CA ALA A 143 10.32 4.64 5.46
C ALA A 143 11.16 3.84 6.48
N TYR A 144 11.78 2.74 6.06
CA TYR A 144 12.72 1.95 6.86
C TYR A 144 14.18 2.44 6.77
N GLY A 145 14.41 3.64 6.22
CA GLY A 145 15.74 4.28 6.08
C GLY A 145 16.57 3.75 4.93
N GLY A 146 15.95 3.11 3.94
CA GLY A 146 16.59 2.70 2.69
C GLY A 146 16.78 3.85 1.71
N SER A 147 17.33 3.57 0.51
CA SER A 147 17.43 4.52 -0.59
C SER A 147 17.09 3.87 -1.93
N LEU A 148 16.97 4.69 -2.98
CA LEU A 148 16.56 4.24 -4.31
C LEU A 148 17.64 4.49 -5.35
N ILE A 149 17.69 3.66 -6.39
CA ILE A 149 18.30 3.94 -7.67
C ILE A 149 17.28 4.77 -8.44
N GLN A 150 17.60 6.04 -8.69
CA GLN A 150 16.66 6.99 -9.30
C GLN A 150 16.45 6.73 -10.79
N HIS A 151 17.47 6.16 -11.48
CA HIS A 151 17.37 5.77 -12.88
C HIS A 151 18.08 4.44 -13.14
N LEU A 152 17.34 3.34 -13.07
CA LEU A 152 17.85 1.98 -13.22
C LEU A 152 18.57 1.73 -14.55
N PRO A 153 18.09 2.21 -15.72
CA PRO A 153 18.78 2.01 -17.00
C PRO A 153 20.21 2.59 -17.08
N ALA A 154 20.53 3.59 -16.25
CA ALA A 154 21.88 4.15 -16.19
C ALA A 154 22.87 3.25 -15.42
N ARG A 155 22.38 2.26 -14.65
CA ARG A 155 23.22 1.34 -13.91
C ARG A 155 23.81 0.26 -14.85
N GLN A 156 25.10 0.08 -14.80
CA GLN A 156 25.79 -0.95 -15.59
C GLN A 156 25.23 -2.36 -15.27
N GLY A 157 24.80 -3.07 -16.31
CA GLY A 157 24.27 -4.43 -16.21
C GLY A 157 22.78 -4.51 -15.84
N ALA A 158 22.12 -3.37 -15.55
CA ALA A 158 20.67 -3.36 -15.35
C ALA A 158 19.92 -3.46 -16.68
N GLU A 159 18.73 -4.05 -16.61
CA GLU A 159 17.79 -4.06 -17.73
C GLU A 159 16.81 -2.89 -17.61
N ASP A 160 16.18 -2.49 -18.71
CA ASP A 160 15.00 -1.59 -18.61
C ASP A 160 13.77 -2.41 -18.19
N HIS A 161 13.23 -2.11 -17.03
CA HIS A 161 12.03 -2.75 -16.48
C HIS A 161 10.72 -2.12 -17.00
N ARG A 162 10.80 -1.43 -18.17
CA ARG A 162 9.66 -0.87 -18.91
C ARG A 162 9.62 -1.44 -20.32
N GLY A 163 8.43 -1.63 -20.87
CA GLY A 163 8.22 -2.00 -22.27
C GLY A 163 8.12 -0.81 -23.23
N GLY A 164 8.39 0.41 -22.72
CA GLY A 164 8.15 1.68 -23.38
C GLY A 164 7.11 2.53 -22.64
N SER A 165 6.76 3.70 -23.17
CA SER A 165 5.79 4.60 -22.51
C SER A 165 4.42 3.93 -22.36
N GLY A 166 3.96 3.75 -21.12
CA GLY A 166 2.68 3.11 -20.79
C GLY A 166 2.59 1.60 -21.07
N VAL A 167 3.71 0.96 -21.41
CA VAL A 167 3.74 -0.47 -21.76
C VAL A 167 4.47 -1.26 -20.69
N TYR A 168 3.77 -2.21 -20.06
CA TYR A 168 4.38 -3.13 -19.09
C TYR A 168 5.30 -4.14 -19.77
N ARG A 169 6.44 -4.42 -19.17
CA ARG A 169 7.36 -5.47 -19.58
C ARG A 169 7.14 -6.71 -18.72
N LYS A 170 7.09 -7.89 -19.35
CA LYS A 170 7.09 -9.17 -18.65
C LYS A 170 8.51 -9.55 -18.26
N MET A 171 8.73 -9.75 -16.96
CA MET A 171 10.03 -10.05 -16.36
C MET A 171 9.97 -11.33 -15.54
N PRO A 172 10.95 -12.24 -15.67
CA PRO A 172 11.08 -13.37 -14.76
C PRO A 172 11.69 -12.89 -13.43
N VAL A 173 11.07 -13.27 -12.32
CA VAL A 173 11.53 -12.98 -10.97
C VAL A 173 11.72 -14.29 -10.21
N THR A 174 12.87 -14.45 -9.55
CA THR A 174 13.12 -15.53 -8.61
C THR A 174 12.67 -15.09 -7.22
N LEU A 175 11.92 -15.93 -6.51
CA LEU A 175 11.33 -15.66 -5.21
C LEU A 175 11.82 -16.69 -4.19
N ASP A 176 11.99 -16.24 -2.94
CA ASP A 176 12.23 -17.14 -1.81
C ASP A 176 10.97 -17.97 -1.51
N PRO A 177 11.00 -19.30 -1.68
CA PRO A 177 9.83 -20.13 -1.45
C PRO A 177 9.43 -20.25 0.03
N ALA A 178 10.29 -19.82 0.96
CA ALA A 178 10.03 -19.84 2.40
C ALA A 178 9.41 -18.55 2.93
N ALA A 179 9.43 -17.47 2.13
CA ALA A 179 8.92 -16.14 2.52
C ALA A 179 7.88 -15.61 1.53
N LEU A 180 7.08 -14.63 1.95
CA LEU A 180 6.19 -13.91 1.02
C LEU A 180 7.02 -13.04 0.05
N PRO A 181 6.61 -12.93 -1.21
CA PRO A 181 5.43 -13.53 -1.83
C PRO A 181 5.66 -14.96 -2.36
N GLY A 182 6.84 -15.54 -2.22
CA GLY A 182 7.20 -16.83 -2.79
C GLY A 182 6.37 -18.01 -2.24
N THR A 183 5.93 -17.95 -0.98
CA THR A 183 5.04 -18.97 -0.37
C THR A 183 3.71 -19.12 -1.10
N VAL A 184 3.23 -18.07 -1.76
CA VAL A 184 1.94 -18.07 -2.48
C VAL A 184 2.10 -18.12 -4.00
N LEU A 185 3.20 -17.58 -4.54
CA LEU A 185 3.45 -17.52 -5.98
C LEU A 185 4.35 -18.67 -6.48
N GLY A 186 5.08 -19.33 -5.58
CA GLY A 186 6.10 -20.31 -5.89
C GLY A 186 7.50 -19.68 -6.00
N PRO A 187 8.54 -20.48 -6.31
CA PRO A 187 9.94 -20.03 -6.31
C PRO A 187 10.30 -19.11 -7.48
N SER A 188 9.42 -18.94 -8.45
CA SER A 188 9.59 -18.03 -9.58
C SER A 188 8.25 -17.62 -10.16
N SER A 189 8.20 -16.42 -10.74
CA SER A 189 7.01 -15.91 -11.44
C SER A 189 7.42 -15.03 -12.60
N THR A 190 6.58 -14.94 -13.65
CA THR A 190 6.72 -13.93 -14.70
C THR A 190 5.75 -12.81 -14.41
N VAL A 191 6.26 -11.63 -14.10
CA VAL A 191 5.51 -10.49 -13.58
C VAL A 191 5.49 -9.31 -14.55
N SER A 192 4.54 -8.39 -14.38
CA SER A 192 4.45 -7.16 -15.17
C SER A 192 5.16 -6.01 -14.47
N CYS A 193 6.30 -5.57 -15.00
CA CYS A 193 7.08 -4.44 -14.51
C CYS A 193 6.83 -3.18 -15.33
N TYR A 194 6.81 -2.04 -14.65
CA TYR A 194 6.83 -0.71 -15.25
C TYR A 194 7.48 0.28 -14.28
N HIS A 195 8.79 0.23 -14.16
CA HIS A 195 9.54 1.13 -13.29
C HIS A 195 10.94 1.40 -13.84
N HIS A 196 11.44 2.59 -13.61
CA HIS A 196 12.82 2.97 -13.87
C HIS A 196 13.60 3.30 -12.59
N GLN A 197 12.88 3.40 -11.47
CA GLN A 197 13.48 3.46 -10.15
C GLN A 197 13.47 2.07 -9.50
N ALA A 198 14.42 1.81 -8.62
CA ALA A 198 14.53 0.55 -7.91
C ALA A 198 15.15 0.75 -6.51
N ILE A 199 15.03 -0.24 -5.65
CA ILE A 199 15.66 -0.21 -4.33
C ILE A 199 17.19 -0.31 -4.48
N ALA A 200 17.92 0.65 -3.89
CA ALA A 200 19.38 0.69 -3.83
C ALA A 200 19.88 0.08 -2.51
N ARG A 201 19.74 0.84 -1.42
CA ARG A 201 20.05 0.38 -0.06
C ARG A 201 18.77 -0.09 0.60
N LEU A 202 18.78 -1.33 1.07
CA LEU A 202 17.63 -1.89 1.79
C LEU A 202 17.44 -1.19 3.14
N GLY A 203 16.20 -0.89 3.48
CA GLY A 203 15.81 -0.35 4.78
C GLY A 203 16.08 -1.33 5.92
N LYS A 204 16.36 -0.80 7.10
CA LYS A 204 16.70 -1.61 8.27
C LYS A 204 15.50 -2.43 8.75
N GLY A 205 15.66 -3.74 8.87
CA GLY A 205 14.59 -4.67 9.29
C GLY A 205 13.79 -5.26 8.13
N LEU A 206 14.09 -4.85 6.89
CA LEU A 206 13.54 -5.49 5.70
C LEU A 206 14.43 -6.63 5.21
N THR A 207 13.80 -7.65 4.65
CA THR A 207 14.47 -8.80 4.01
C THR A 207 14.08 -8.85 2.53
N VAL A 208 15.07 -9.05 1.65
CA VAL A 208 14.81 -9.24 0.21
C VAL A 208 14.35 -10.68 -0.02
N THR A 209 13.17 -10.82 -0.63
CA THR A 209 12.54 -12.12 -0.92
C THR A 209 12.31 -12.35 -2.42
N GLY A 210 12.70 -11.41 -3.28
CA GLY A 210 12.64 -11.59 -4.73
C GLY A 210 13.59 -10.71 -5.51
N ARG A 211 14.11 -11.25 -6.65
CA ARG A 211 15.01 -10.53 -7.55
C ARG A 211 14.73 -10.86 -9.01
N ALA A 212 14.90 -9.85 -9.88
CA ALA A 212 15.03 -10.04 -11.31
C ALA A 212 16.40 -10.64 -11.67
N GLN A 213 16.56 -11.06 -12.92
CA GLN A 213 17.81 -11.70 -13.41
C GLN A 213 19.03 -10.76 -13.35
N ASP A 214 18.81 -9.46 -13.52
CA ASP A 214 19.85 -8.42 -13.41
C ASP A 214 20.24 -8.08 -11.96
N GLY A 215 19.63 -8.77 -10.98
CA GLY A 215 19.85 -8.58 -9.56
C GLY A 215 19.00 -7.48 -8.92
N THR A 216 18.16 -6.78 -9.67
CA THR A 216 17.22 -5.78 -9.16
C THR A 216 16.31 -6.39 -8.11
N ILE A 217 16.15 -5.70 -6.96
CA ILE A 217 15.22 -6.13 -5.90
C ILE A 217 13.79 -5.94 -6.37
N GLU A 218 13.06 -7.06 -6.41
CA GLU A 218 11.68 -7.10 -6.88
C GLU A 218 10.68 -7.40 -5.75
N ALA A 219 11.12 -8.00 -4.64
CA ALA A 219 10.28 -8.23 -3.48
C ALA A 219 11.05 -8.08 -2.17
N LEU A 220 10.36 -7.58 -1.16
CA LEU A 220 10.87 -7.41 0.19
C LEU A 220 9.74 -7.61 1.22
N VAL A 221 10.11 -7.97 2.44
CA VAL A 221 9.20 -8.15 3.56
C VAL A 221 9.79 -7.56 4.85
N ASP A 222 8.94 -7.17 5.80
CA ASP A 222 9.29 -7.05 7.21
C ASP A 222 8.86 -8.35 7.91
N GLU A 223 9.83 -9.21 8.21
CA GLU A 223 9.59 -10.52 8.86
C GLU A 223 9.10 -10.38 10.31
N GLY A 224 9.27 -9.21 10.92
CA GLY A 224 8.76 -8.92 12.26
C GLY A 224 7.24 -8.71 12.32
N ARG A 225 6.56 -8.77 11.17
CA ARG A 225 5.12 -8.53 11.04
C ARG A 225 4.40 -9.69 10.38
N ALA A 226 3.13 -9.86 10.73
CA ALA A 226 2.31 -10.92 10.16
C ALA A 226 2.17 -10.81 8.63
N PHE A 227 2.06 -9.57 8.12
CA PHE A 227 2.01 -9.30 6.67
C PHE A 227 2.46 -7.87 6.38
N ALA A 228 3.71 -7.67 5.99
CA ALA A 228 4.21 -6.41 5.44
C ALA A 228 5.09 -6.74 4.23
N VAL A 229 4.50 -6.68 3.04
CA VAL A 229 5.08 -7.15 1.78
C VAL A 229 5.15 -6.01 0.78
N GLY A 230 6.34 -5.79 0.22
CA GLY A 230 6.57 -4.92 -0.92
C GLY A 230 6.91 -5.72 -2.17
N VAL A 231 6.27 -5.40 -3.30
CA VAL A 231 6.59 -5.94 -4.61
C VAL A 231 6.83 -4.80 -5.59
N GLN A 232 7.90 -4.88 -6.38
CA GLN A 232 8.27 -3.82 -7.32
C GLN A 232 7.46 -3.90 -8.62
N TRP A 233 6.94 -5.08 -8.96
CA TRP A 233 6.06 -5.28 -10.13
C TRP A 233 4.60 -4.90 -9.82
N HIS A 234 3.72 -5.05 -10.82
CA HIS A 234 2.30 -4.70 -10.78
C HIS A 234 1.41 -5.95 -10.77
N PRO A 235 1.15 -6.58 -9.60
CA PRO A 235 0.29 -7.77 -9.51
C PRO A 235 -1.16 -7.48 -9.90
N GLU A 236 -1.64 -6.24 -9.68
CA GLU A 236 -2.98 -5.81 -10.07
C GLU A 236 -3.15 -5.78 -11.59
N ARG A 237 -2.08 -5.55 -12.34
CA ARG A 237 -2.12 -5.52 -13.81
C ARG A 237 -2.44 -6.89 -14.39
N ASP A 238 -1.90 -7.94 -13.78
CA ASP A 238 -2.07 -9.32 -14.21
C ASP A 238 -3.26 -10.00 -13.52
N HIS A 239 -3.98 -9.28 -12.67
CA HIS A 239 -5.01 -9.84 -11.78
C HIS A 239 -4.47 -11.04 -10.99
N GLU A 240 -3.26 -10.90 -10.43
CA GLU A 240 -2.62 -11.95 -9.62
C GLU A 240 -3.31 -12.06 -8.25
N LEU A 241 -4.45 -12.72 -8.25
CA LEU A 241 -5.32 -12.80 -7.08
C LEU A 241 -4.72 -13.58 -5.91
N ARG A 242 -3.73 -14.45 -6.13
CA ARG A 242 -3.12 -15.24 -5.04
C ARG A 242 -2.49 -14.32 -3.98
N LEU A 243 -1.73 -13.30 -4.43
CA LEU A 243 -1.11 -12.33 -3.51
C LEU A 243 -2.15 -11.46 -2.81
N PHE A 244 -3.14 -10.94 -3.55
CA PHE A 244 -4.23 -10.16 -2.97
C PHE A 244 -5.10 -10.99 -2.02
N THR A 245 -5.36 -12.27 -2.34
CA THR A 245 -6.12 -13.17 -1.46
C THR A 245 -5.36 -13.42 -0.15
N ALA A 246 -4.06 -13.71 -0.21
CA ALA A 246 -3.24 -13.88 0.99
C ALA A 246 -3.26 -12.62 1.87
N PHE A 247 -3.14 -11.44 1.27
CA PHE A 247 -3.22 -10.16 1.96
C PHE A 247 -4.60 -9.91 2.60
N VAL A 248 -5.70 -10.11 1.87
CA VAL A 248 -7.07 -9.92 2.37
C VAL A 248 -7.40 -10.92 3.47
N GLN A 249 -6.93 -12.17 3.38
CA GLN A 249 -7.07 -13.16 4.44
C GLN A 249 -6.33 -12.74 5.72
N ALA A 250 -5.10 -12.25 5.61
CA ALA A 250 -4.37 -11.71 6.75
C ALA A 250 -5.13 -10.54 7.40
N ALA A 251 -5.71 -9.63 6.59
CA ALA A 251 -6.55 -8.53 7.08
C ALA A 251 -7.84 -9.02 7.76
N GLY A 252 -8.43 -10.12 7.30
CA GLY A 252 -9.60 -10.74 7.92
C GLY A 252 -9.35 -11.20 9.34
N HIS A 253 -8.21 -11.82 9.62
CA HIS A 253 -7.84 -12.27 10.97
C HIS A 253 -7.70 -11.09 11.96
N VAL A 254 -7.11 -9.97 11.52
CA VAL A 254 -7.01 -8.77 12.36
C VAL A 254 -8.39 -8.18 12.67
N GLY A 255 -9.30 -8.20 11.68
CA GLY A 255 -10.67 -7.72 11.83
C GLY A 255 -11.46 -8.49 12.89
N GLU A 256 -11.33 -9.80 12.95
CA GLU A 256 -12.00 -10.67 13.91
C GLU A 256 -11.49 -10.45 15.35
N VAL A 257 -10.19 -10.35 15.55
CA VAL A 257 -9.56 -10.08 16.85
C VAL A 257 -9.94 -8.68 17.36
N GLY A 258 -9.87 -7.67 16.50
CA GLY A 258 -10.23 -6.30 16.87
C GLY A 258 -11.72 -6.10 17.16
N GLU A 259 -12.61 -6.92 16.62
CA GLU A 259 -14.05 -6.87 16.90
C GLU A 259 -14.37 -7.56 18.22
N ALA A 260 -13.69 -8.67 18.56
CA ALA A 260 -13.78 -9.32 19.83
C ALA A 260 -13.37 -8.38 20.99
N ASP A 261 -12.24 -7.69 20.87
CA ASP A 261 -11.73 -6.73 21.86
C ASP A 261 -12.65 -5.50 22.03
N ARG A 262 -13.26 -5.01 20.92
CA ARG A 262 -14.27 -3.93 20.99
C ARG A 262 -15.57 -4.37 21.66
N ASN A 263 -16.03 -5.59 21.41
CA ASN A 263 -17.23 -6.14 22.04
C ASN A 263 -17.02 -6.37 23.54
N GLU A 264 -15.84 -6.85 23.94
CA GLU A 264 -15.50 -7.03 25.36
C GLU A 264 -15.47 -5.68 26.11
N LYS A 265 -14.88 -4.63 25.51
CA LYS A 265 -14.89 -3.27 26.07
C LYS A 265 -16.27 -2.62 26.07
N ALA A 266 -17.14 -2.94 25.11
CA ALA A 266 -18.53 -2.45 25.09
C ALA A 266 -19.41 -3.10 26.15
N THR A 267 -19.21 -4.39 26.45
CA THR A 267 -19.94 -5.10 27.49
C THR A 267 -19.46 -4.77 28.89
N ALA A 268 -18.24 -4.28 29.05
CA ALA A 268 -17.66 -3.85 30.33
C ALA A 268 -18.06 -2.44 30.78
N ARG A 269 -18.81 -1.66 29.98
CA ARG A 269 -19.35 -0.37 30.41
C ARG A 269 -20.50 -0.58 31.38
N PRO A 270 -20.46 -0.01 32.63
CA PRO A 270 -21.58 -0.06 33.54
C PRO A 270 -22.76 0.71 32.94
N SER A 271 -23.96 0.13 33.04
CA SER A 271 -25.19 0.84 32.68
C SER A 271 -25.29 2.12 33.52
N GLU A 272 -25.12 3.28 32.88
CA GLU A 272 -25.42 4.56 33.52
C GLU A 272 -26.90 4.57 33.93
N LYS A 273 -27.10 4.65 35.23
CA LYS A 273 -28.43 4.87 35.83
C LYS A 273 -28.96 6.21 35.30
N VAL A 274 -30.06 6.15 34.55
CA VAL A 274 -30.87 7.32 34.24
C VAL A 274 -31.33 7.90 35.56
N ILE A 275 -30.75 9.02 35.99
CA ILE A 275 -31.23 9.81 37.11
C ILE A 275 -32.39 10.62 36.61
N ALA A 276 -33.61 10.22 36.97
CA ALA A 276 -34.79 11.06 36.81
C ALA A 276 -34.69 12.22 37.81
N HIS A 277 -34.65 13.43 37.28
CA HIS A 277 -34.83 14.63 38.09
C HIS A 277 -36.32 14.86 38.38
N PRO A 278 -36.69 15.31 39.57
CA PRO A 278 -38.09 15.62 39.95
C PRO A 278 -38.63 16.87 39.27
#